data_c137fde74892bf14336924309125e150
#
_entry.id   c137fde74892bf14336924309125e150
#
_cell.length_a   1.000
_cell.length_b   1.000
_cell.length_c   1.000
_cell.angle_alpha   90.00
_cell.angle_beta   90.00
_cell.angle_gamma   90.00
#
_symmetry.space_group_name_H-M   'P 1'
#
loop_
_entity.id
_entity.type
_entity.pdbx_description
1 polymer ?
#
loop_
_entity_poly.entity_id
_entity_poly.type
_entity_poly.pdbx_seq_one_letter_code
_entity_poly.pdbx_strand_id
1 'polypeptide(L)'
;FSFEFFPPKTTEGAEKLRATRKQLAQLNPKFFSVTFGAGGSTRDRTLETVREIQADGSEAAPHLSCIGSTEDSIRDILNEYKSQGIRHLVALRGDLPSGTMDAGEFNYANELVAFIRKETGDWFEIEVAAYPEIHPQARSYTEDLANFKRKVDAGANAAITQYFFNAD
;
A
#
# COMPACT_ATOMS: atom_id res chain seq x y z
N PHE A 1 -0.25 -14.33 -6.62
CA PHE A 1 0.71 -13.92 -5.58
C PHE A 1 1.50 -12.68 -6.03
N SER A 2 2.10 -11.97 -5.07
CA SER A 2 2.95 -10.80 -5.24
C SER A 2 4.15 -10.89 -4.30
N PHE A 3 5.12 -10.03 -4.50
CA PHE A 3 6.25 -9.83 -3.58
C PHE A 3 6.26 -8.39 -3.09
N GLU A 4 6.68 -8.19 -1.85
CA GLU A 4 6.80 -6.88 -1.23
C GLU A 4 8.26 -6.53 -0.99
N PHE A 5 8.61 -5.28 -1.26
CA PHE A 5 9.95 -4.73 -1.05
C PHE A 5 9.91 -3.45 -0.22
N PHE A 6 10.98 -3.26 0.55
CA PHE A 6 11.30 -1.97 1.13
C PHE A 6 12.11 -1.13 0.13
N PRO A 7 11.83 0.16 -0.03
CA PRO A 7 12.66 1.01 -0.88
C PRO A 7 14.09 1.07 -0.32
N PRO A 8 15.11 0.86 -1.15
CA PRO A 8 16.49 0.77 -0.69
C PRO A 8 16.98 2.11 -0.14
N LYS A 9 17.88 2.05 0.85
CA LYS A 9 18.47 3.26 1.47
C LYS A 9 19.87 3.57 0.93
N THR A 10 20.49 2.63 0.24
CA THR A 10 21.87 2.74 -0.27
C THR A 10 21.94 2.26 -1.71
N THR A 11 22.96 2.69 -2.45
CA THR A 11 23.23 2.24 -3.82
C THR A 11 23.41 0.72 -3.90
N GLU A 12 24.17 0.14 -2.96
CA GLU A 12 24.37 -1.31 -2.87
C GLU A 12 23.04 -2.04 -2.64
N GLY A 13 22.19 -1.50 -1.75
CA GLY A 13 20.83 -2.02 -1.51
C GLY A 13 19.97 -1.98 -2.77
N ALA A 14 20.06 -0.92 -3.57
CA ALA A 14 19.37 -0.80 -4.84
C ALA A 14 19.83 -1.85 -5.86
N GLU A 15 21.15 -2.08 -5.98
CA GLU A 15 21.71 -3.09 -6.88
C GLU A 15 21.27 -4.51 -6.47
N LYS A 16 21.30 -4.81 -5.18
CA LYS A 16 20.83 -6.08 -4.64
C LYS A 16 19.32 -6.28 -4.90
N LEU A 17 18.50 -5.22 -4.70
CA LEU A 17 17.07 -5.28 -4.99
C LEU A 17 16.79 -5.56 -6.46
N ARG A 18 17.50 -4.89 -7.38
CA ARG A 18 17.38 -5.13 -8.83
C ARG A 18 17.70 -6.57 -9.20
N ALA A 19 18.81 -7.13 -8.64
CA ALA A 19 19.21 -8.51 -8.89
C ALA A 19 18.16 -9.51 -8.37
N THR A 20 17.65 -9.30 -7.14
CA THR A 20 16.62 -10.13 -6.53
C THR A 20 15.32 -10.06 -7.34
N ARG A 21 14.89 -8.86 -7.74
CA ARG A 21 13.68 -8.63 -8.52
C ARG A 21 13.71 -9.37 -9.86
N LYS A 22 14.85 -9.34 -10.58
CA LYS A 22 15.02 -10.08 -11.83
C LYS A 22 14.82 -11.60 -11.66
N GLN A 23 15.28 -12.16 -10.54
CA GLN A 23 15.06 -13.57 -10.25
C GLN A 23 13.60 -13.87 -9.92
N LEU A 24 12.97 -13.04 -9.10
CA LEU A 24 11.58 -13.23 -8.70
C LEU A 24 10.59 -12.98 -9.85
N ALA A 25 10.91 -12.11 -10.80
CA ALA A 25 10.09 -11.87 -11.99
C ALA A 25 9.89 -13.13 -12.84
N GLN A 26 10.84 -14.08 -12.83
CA GLN A 26 10.71 -15.37 -13.54
C GLN A 26 9.56 -16.24 -12.99
N LEU A 27 9.08 -15.95 -11.78
CA LEU A 27 7.94 -16.63 -11.16
C LEU A 27 6.58 -16.04 -11.59
N ASN A 28 6.59 -15.00 -12.43
CA ASN A 28 5.40 -14.31 -12.93
C ASN A 28 4.46 -13.83 -11.82
N PRO A 29 4.94 -13.02 -10.84
CA PRO A 29 4.06 -12.41 -9.84
C PRO A 29 3.06 -11.46 -10.51
N LYS A 30 1.88 -11.27 -9.91
CA LYS A 30 0.88 -10.32 -10.41
C LYS A 30 1.43 -8.89 -10.37
N PHE A 31 2.13 -8.53 -9.31
CA PHE A 31 2.82 -7.26 -9.14
C PHE A 31 3.93 -7.37 -8.08
N PHE A 32 4.77 -6.35 -8.02
CA PHE A 32 5.68 -6.09 -6.91
C PHE A 32 5.16 -4.89 -6.12
N SER A 33 4.93 -5.03 -4.81
CA SER A 33 4.58 -3.90 -3.97
C SER A 33 5.81 -3.27 -3.32
N VAL A 34 5.74 -1.97 -3.05
CA VAL A 34 6.82 -1.21 -2.42
C VAL A 34 6.27 -0.44 -1.23
N THR A 35 6.84 -0.68 -0.05
CA THR A 35 6.36 -0.10 1.20
C THR A 35 6.50 1.42 1.22
N PHE A 36 5.62 2.05 2.00
CA PHE A 36 5.58 3.49 2.25
C PHE A 36 5.93 3.74 3.71
N GLY A 37 6.98 4.50 3.98
CA GLY A 37 7.41 4.75 5.35
C GLY A 37 6.43 5.62 6.13
N ALA A 38 6.45 5.48 7.45
CA ALA A 38 5.61 6.25 8.35
C ALA A 38 5.70 7.77 8.05
N GLY A 39 4.53 8.44 7.96
CA GLY A 39 4.46 9.87 7.65
C GLY A 39 5.03 10.24 6.28
N GLY A 40 5.09 9.30 5.33
CA GLY A 40 5.60 9.58 3.99
C GLY A 40 7.13 9.69 3.87
N SER A 41 7.87 9.28 4.91
CA SER A 41 9.34 9.43 4.99
C SER A 41 10.13 8.76 3.85
N THR A 42 9.50 7.84 3.11
CA THR A 42 10.13 7.15 1.97
C THR A 42 9.45 7.45 0.64
N ARG A 43 8.55 8.44 0.56
CA ARG A 43 7.73 8.72 -0.63
C ARG A 43 8.54 8.71 -1.92
N ASP A 44 9.60 9.51 -1.99
CA ASP A 44 10.41 9.65 -3.20
C ASP A 44 11.12 8.35 -3.56
N ARG A 45 11.69 7.65 -2.59
CA ARG A 45 12.34 6.36 -2.80
C ARG A 45 11.36 5.25 -3.18
N THR A 46 10.16 5.26 -2.59
CA THR A 46 9.08 4.35 -2.97
C THR A 46 8.73 4.55 -4.44
N LEU A 47 8.53 5.80 -4.86
CA LEU A 47 8.19 6.13 -6.22
C LEU A 47 9.32 5.81 -7.21
N GLU A 48 10.57 6.10 -6.86
CA GLU A 48 11.74 5.73 -7.67
C GLU A 48 11.82 4.21 -7.87
N THR A 49 11.63 3.44 -6.79
CA THR A 49 11.63 1.97 -6.86
C THR A 49 10.49 1.45 -7.74
N VAL A 50 9.30 2.03 -7.62
CA VAL A 50 8.13 1.69 -8.46
C VAL A 50 8.42 1.97 -9.94
N ARG A 51 9.02 3.12 -10.27
CA ARG A 51 9.42 3.45 -11.64
C ARG A 51 10.41 2.45 -12.21
N GLU A 52 11.39 2.03 -11.43
CA GLU A 52 12.35 1.00 -11.85
C GLU A 52 11.67 -0.35 -12.11
N ILE A 53 10.67 -0.72 -11.29
CA ILE A 53 9.91 -1.97 -11.50
C ILE A 53 9.13 -1.90 -12.82
N GLN A 54 8.46 -0.78 -13.08
CA GLN A 54 7.71 -0.58 -14.33
C GLN A 54 8.64 -0.56 -15.57
N ALA A 55 9.81 0.07 -15.44
CA ALA A 55 10.80 0.10 -16.52
C ALA A 55 11.33 -1.29 -16.90
N ASP A 56 11.34 -2.24 -15.96
CA ASP A 56 11.68 -3.65 -16.21
C ASP A 56 10.49 -4.45 -16.78
N GLY A 57 9.33 -3.83 -17.03
CA GLY A 57 8.16 -4.46 -17.63
C GLY A 57 7.28 -5.23 -16.63
N SER A 58 7.46 -5.01 -15.33
CA SER A 58 6.64 -5.62 -14.27
C SER A 58 5.61 -4.63 -13.73
N GLU A 59 4.45 -5.14 -13.28
CA GLU A 59 3.47 -4.32 -12.56
C GLU A 59 4.00 -3.95 -11.17
N ALA A 60 3.75 -2.72 -10.75
CA ALA A 60 4.17 -2.19 -9.46
C ALA A 60 3.00 -1.60 -8.68
N ALA A 61 2.99 -1.83 -7.37
CA ALA A 61 1.98 -1.33 -6.44
C ALA A 61 2.65 -0.56 -5.29
N PRO A 62 2.75 0.77 -5.34
CA PRO A 62 3.18 1.53 -4.18
C PRO A 62 2.19 1.35 -3.03
N HIS A 63 2.70 1.23 -1.80
CA HIS A 63 1.88 1.42 -0.63
C HIS A 63 1.54 2.92 -0.49
N LEU A 64 0.35 3.21 0.01
CA LEU A 64 -0.09 4.56 0.35
C LEU A 64 -0.74 4.53 1.73
N SER A 65 -0.12 5.23 2.68
CA SER A 65 -0.64 5.37 4.04
C SER A 65 -1.29 6.73 4.21
N CYS A 66 -2.45 6.77 4.87
CA CYS A 66 -3.21 8.01 5.04
C CYS A 66 -3.04 8.71 6.38
N ILE A 67 -2.54 8.02 7.41
CA ILE A 67 -2.39 8.61 8.74
C ILE A 67 -1.44 9.83 8.70
N GLY A 68 -1.86 10.96 9.31
CA GLY A 68 -1.11 12.20 9.28
C GLY A 68 -1.17 12.96 7.95
N SER A 69 -2.01 12.52 6.99
CA SER A 69 -2.16 13.14 5.68
C SER A 69 -3.42 13.99 5.59
N THR A 70 -3.40 14.98 4.69
CA THR A 70 -4.57 15.75 4.28
C THR A 70 -5.13 15.21 2.96
N GLU A 71 -6.42 15.51 2.67
CA GLU A 71 -7.01 15.17 1.37
C GLU A 71 -6.20 15.73 0.20
N ASP A 72 -5.72 16.97 0.31
CA ASP A 72 -4.92 17.59 -0.75
C ASP A 72 -3.60 16.85 -0.97
N SER A 73 -2.90 16.46 0.10
CA SER A 73 -1.64 15.72 -0.03
C SER A 73 -1.83 14.34 -0.66
N ILE A 74 -2.93 13.65 -0.32
CA ILE A 74 -3.27 12.36 -0.95
C ILE A 74 -3.66 12.57 -2.42
N ARG A 75 -4.44 13.60 -2.74
CA ARG A 75 -4.82 13.95 -4.13
C ARG A 75 -3.59 14.19 -5.00
N ASP A 76 -2.61 14.93 -4.50
CA ASP A 76 -1.35 15.19 -5.22
C ASP A 76 -0.59 13.89 -5.51
N ILE A 77 -0.50 12.98 -4.53
CA ILE A 77 0.13 11.68 -4.71
C ILE A 77 -0.63 10.84 -5.76
N LEU A 78 -1.96 10.79 -5.70
CA LEU A 78 -2.76 10.05 -6.66
C LEU A 78 -2.59 10.60 -8.09
N ASN A 79 -2.54 11.92 -8.24
CA ASN A 79 -2.30 12.56 -9.54
C ASN A 79 -0.91 12.22 -10.08
N GLU A 80 0.11 12.23 -9.22
CA GLU A 80 1.46 11.82 -9.57
C GLU A 80 1.50 10.36 -10.03
N TYR A 81 0.87 9.44 -9.28
CA TYR A 81 0.79 8.02 -9.65
C TYR A 81 0.05 7.81 -10.98
N LYS A 82 -1.06 8.52 -11.19
CA LYS A 82 -1.79 8.48 -12.48
C LYS A 82 -0.93 8.95 -13.64
N SER A 83 -0.20 10.06 -13.47
CA SER A 83 0.67 10.61 -14.52
C SER A 83 1.78 9.65 -14.94
N GLN A 84 2.13 8.69 -14.09
CA GLN A 84 3.15 7.68 -14.33
C GLN A 84 2.57 6.32 -14.76
N GLY A 85 1.25 6.25 -14.96
CA GLY A 85 0.59 5.04 -15.41
C GLY A 85 0.49 3.94 -14.35
N ILE A 86 0.70 4.26 -13.07
CA ILE A 86 0.52 3.30 -11.98
C ILE A 86 -0.95 2.92 -11.87
N ARG A 87 -1.23 1.62 -11.81
CA ARG A 87 -2.58 1.05 -11.77
C ARG A 87 -2.90 0.31 -10.50
N HIS A 88 -1.90 -0.18 -9.76
CA HIS A 88 -2.06 -0.90 -8.51
C HIS A 88 -1.67 -0.03 -7.33
N LEU A 89 -2.42 -0.10 -6.23
CA LEU A 89 -2.15 0.57 -4.96
C LEU A 89 -2.40 -0.37 -3.79
N VAL A 90 -1.54 -0.34 -2.77
CA VAL A 90 -1.83 -0.94 -1.47
C VAL A 90 -2.23 0.18 -0.51
N ALA A 91 -3.54 0.30 -0.23
CA ALA A 91 -4.11 1.35 0.62
C ALA A 91 -4.10 0.93 2.09
N LEU A 92 -3.39 1.68 2.92
CA LEU A 92 -3.18 1.41 4.34
C LEU A 92 -3.57 2.62 5.20
N ARG A 93 -3.91 2.38 6.45
CA ARG A 93 -3.96 3.47 7.43
C ARG A 93 -2.56 4.00 7.71
N GLY A 94 -1.62 3.09 7.91
CA GLY A 94 -0.30 3.37 8.42
C GLY A 94 -0.27 3.48 9.95
N ASP A 95 0.93 3.64 10.50
CA ASP A 95 1.16 3.83 11.92
C ASP A 95 1.50 5.29 12.20
N LEU A 96 0.96 5.84 13.30
CA LEU A 96 1.34 7.17 13.76
C LEU A 96 2.82 7.19 14.12
N PRO A 97 3.59 8.15 13.59
CA PRO A 97 4.98 8.33 14.02
C PRO A 97 5.03 8.57 15.54
N SER A 98 6.03 8.00 16.21
CA SER A 98 6.21 8.18 17.64
C SER A 98 6.28 9.67 17.99
N GLY A 99 5.42 10.11 18.93
CA GLY A 99 5.37 11.51 19.37
C GLY A 99 4.44 12.42 18.57
N THR A 100 3.74 11.91 17.55
CA THR A 100 2.74 12.68 16.79
C THR A 100 1.35 12.35 17.31
N MET A 101 0.55 13.40 17.63
CA MET A 101 -0.84 13.25 18.07
C MET A 101 -1.84 13.58 16.95
N ASP A 102 -1.37 14.13 15.82
CA ASP A 102 -2.23 14.53 14.71
C ASP A 102 -2.40 13.35 13.75
N ALA A 103 -3.62 12.83 13.69
CA ALA A 103 -4.00 11.76 12.77
C ALA A 103 -4.23 12.24 11.33
N GLY A 104 -4.21 13.57 11.10
CA GLY A 104 -4.59 14.16 9.81
C GLY A 104 -6.10 14.08 9.58
N GLU A 105 -6.50 14.07 8.31
CA GLU A 105 -7.91 14.04 7.91
C GLU A 105 -8.47 12.62 7.72
N PHE A 106 -7.61 11.60 7.79
CA PHE A 106 -7.98 10.19 7.66
C PHE A 106 -7.67 9.41 8.93
N ASN A 107 -8.64 8.68 9.44
CA ASN A 107 -8.49 7.84 10.63
C ASN A 107 -8.32 6.35 10.28
N TYR A 108 -8.87 5.92 9.14
CA TYR A 108 -8.93 4.50 8.76
C TYR A 108 -8.69 4.28 7.26
N ALA A 109 -8.20 3.09 6.92
CA ALA A 109 -7.91 2.72 5.53
C ALA A 109 -9.17 2.72 4.62
N ASN A 110 -10.36 2.43 5.15
CA ASN A 110 -11.59 2.51 4.37
C ASN A 110 -11.93 3.93 3.92
N GLU A 111 -11.57 4.95 4.71
CA GLU A 111 -11.74 6.36 4.33
C GLU A 111 -10.81 6.72 3.17
N LEU A 112 -9.55 6.25 3.23
CA LEU A 112 -8.61 6.39 2.11
C LEU A 112 -9.15 5.71 0.84
N VAL A 113 -9.64 4.47 0.94
CA VAL A 113 -10.22 3.75 -0.22
C VAL A 113 -11.38 4.53 -0.82
N ALA A 114 -12.32 5.01 0.01
CA ALA A 114 -13.45 5.82 -0.44
C ALA A 114 -12.99 7.12 -1.13
N PHE A 115 -11.98 7.78 -0.57
CA PHE A 115 -11.40 8.99 -1.15
C PHE A 115 -10.73 8.71 -2.50
N ILE A 116 -9.93 7.63 -2.62
CA ILE A 116 -9.31 7.23 -3.88
C ILE A 116 -10.39 7.01 -4.94
N ARG A 117 -11.47 6.30 -4.61
CA ARG A 117 -12.59 6.07 -5.53
C ARG A 117 -13.29 7.37 -5.95
N LYS A 118 -13.53 8.28 -5.00
CA LYS A 118 -14.12 9.60 -5.28
C LYS A 118 -13.27 10.41 -6.26
N GLU A 119 -11.95 10.45 -6.08
CA GLU A 119 -11.03 11.27 -6.86
C GLU A 119 -10.63 10.65 -8.21
N THR A 120 -10.62 9.33 -8.30
CA THR A 120 -10.01 8.63 -9.45
C THR A 120 -10.91 7.60 -10.14
N GLY A 121 -12.12 7.37 -9.61
CA GLY A 121 -13.00 6.31 -10.11
C GLY A 121 -12.34 4.95 -10.06
N ASP A 122 -12.39 4.22 -11.16
CA ASP A 122 -11.84 2.87 -11.30
C ASP A 122 -10.40 2.85 -11.88
N TRP A 123 -9.69 3.98 -11.77
CA TRP A 123 -8.32 4.03 -12.28
C TRP A 123 -7.40 3.02 -11.61
N PHE A 124 -7.49 2.88 -10.29
CA PHE A 124 -6.61 2.00 -9.52
C PHE A 124 -7.28 0.67 -9.15
N GLU A 125 -6.52 -0.42 -9.27
CA GLU A 125 -6.75 -1.65 -8.52
C GLU A 125 -6.24 -1.43 -7.10
N ILE A 126 -7.14 -1.49 -6.10
CA ILE A 126 -6.84 -1.17 -4.70
C ILE A 126 -6.76 -2.45 -3.89
N GLU A 127 -5.58 -2.75 -3.37
CA GLU A 127 -5.34 -3.79 -2.40
C GLU A 127 -5.42 -3.22 -0.98
N VAL A 128 -6.01 -3.96 -0.05
CA VAL A 128 -6.08 -3.60 1.37
C VAL A 128 -5.57 -4.74 2.25
N ALA A 129 -5.08 -4.40 3.46
CA ALA A 129 -4.66 -5.42 4.41
C ALA A 129 -5.85 -6.19 4.99
N ALA A 130 -5.69 -7.50 5.15
CA ALA A 130 -6.59 -8.39 5.87
C ALA A 130 -5.83 -9.14 6.97
N TYR A 131 -6.49 -9.43 8.08
CA TYR A 131 -5.90 -10.10 9.24
C TYR A 131 -6.68 -11.39 9.55
N PRO A 132 -6.22 -12.56 9.06
CA PRO A 132 -6.92 -13.82 9.32
C PRO A 132 -7.04 -14.16 10.81
N GLU A 133 -6.01 -13.83 11.60
CA GLU A 133 -5.95 -14.12 13.05
C GLU A 133 -6.41 -12.95 13.95
N ILE A 134 -6.99 -11.89 13.44
CA ILE A 134 -7.38 -10.63 14.10
C ILE A 134 -6.30 -9.55 14.09
N HIS A 135 -6.71 -8.34 13.82
CA HIS A 135 -5.84 -7.16 13.91
C HIS A 135 -5.46 -6.88 15.37
N PRO A 136 -4.18 -6.63 15.70
CA PRO A 136 -3.73 -6.42 17.09
C PRO A 136 -4.44 -5.29 17.85
N GLN A 137 -4.97 -4.28 17.14
CA GLN A 137 -5.70 -3.15 17.73
C GLN A 137 -7.22 -3.31 17.69
N ALA A 138 -7.74 -4.41 17.14
CA ALA A 138 -9.18 -4.66 17.14
C ALA A 138 -9.67 -5.07 18.53
N ARG A 139 -10.86 -4.60 18.91
CA ARG A 139 -11.46 -4.93 20.21
C ARG A 139 -12.06 -6.33 20.25
N SER A 140 -12.43 -6.87 19.09
CA SER A 140 -13.00 -8.20 18.94
C SER A 140 -12.86 -8.67 17.49
N TYR A 141 -13.00 -9.98 17.30
CA TYR A 141 -13.00 -10.63 15.98
C TYR A 141 -14.12 -10.08 15.08
N THR A 142 -15.32 -9.92 15.65
CA THR A 142 -16.48 -9.38 14.94
C THR A 142 -16.24 -7.94 14.47
N GLU A 143 -15.60 -7.13 15.30
CA GLU A 143 -15.28 -5.74 14.94
C GLU A 143 -14.21 -5.69 13.82
N ASP A 144 -13.20 -6.55 13.89
CA ASP A 144 -12.16 -6.63 12.85
C ASP A 144 -12.74 -7.05 11.50
N LEU A 145 -13.60 -8.06 11.51
CA LEU A 145 -14.32 -8.49 10.31
C LEU A 145 -15.21 -7.38 9.73
N ALA A 146 -15.90 -6.64 10.61
CA ALA A 146 -16.70 -5.48 10.19
C ALA A 146 -15.82 -4.37 9.59
N ASN A 147 -14.63 -4.13 10.15
CA ASN A 147 -13.67 -3.17 9.61
C ASN A 147 -13.12 -3.62 8.24
N PHE A 148 -12.86 -4.91 8.07
CA PHE A 148 -12.49 -5.46 6.78
C PHE A 148 -13.60 -5.26 5.75
N LYS A 149 -14.86 -5.60 6.11
CA LYS A 149 -16.02 -5.37 5.25
C LYS A 149 -16.15 -3.90 4.82
N ARG A 150 -15.92 -2.94 5.73
CA ARG A 150 -15.96 -1.51 5.38
C ARG A 150 -14.94 -1.13 4.29
N LYS A 151 -13.76 -1.75 4.28
CA LYS A 151 -12.76 -1.53 3.22
C LYS A 151 -13.22 -2.07 1.87
N VAL A 152 -13.86 -3.23 1.87
CA VAL A 152 -14.44 -3.83 0.66
C VAL A 152 -15.61 -2.98 0.15
N ASP A 153 -16.52 -2.60 1.02
CA ASP A 153 -17.70 -1.75 0.67
C ASP A 153 -17.26 -0.36 0.15
N ALA A 154 -16.12 0.15 0.62
CA ALA A 154 -15.55 1.41 0.14
C ALA A 154 -14.95 1.31 -1.28
N GLY A 155 -14.79 0.10 -1.81
CA GLY A 155 -14.35 -0.13 -3.19
C GLY A 155 -12.98 -0.79 -3.34
N ALA A 156 -12.45 -1.47 -2.32
CA ALA A 156 -11.25 -2.29 -2.47
C ALA A 156 -11.51 -3.46 -3.45
N ASN A 157 -10.51 -3.76 -4.31
CA ASN A 157 -10.61 -4.83 -5.32
C ASN A 157 -10.08 -6.16 -4.79
N ALA A 158 -9.03 -6.11 -3.95
CA ALA A 158 -8.36 -7.29 -3.43
C ALA A 158 -7.84 -7.06 -2.02
N ALA A 159 -7.45 -8.13 -1.36
CA ALA A 159 -6.85 -8.08 -0.03
C ALA A 159 -5.54 -8.86 0.00
N ILE A 160 -4.57 -8.30 0.72
CA ILE A 160 -3.30 -8.96 1.05
C ILE A 160 -3.41 -9.38 2.52
N THR A 161 -3.33 -10.67 2.80
CA THR A 161 -3.37 -11.15 4.18
C THR A 161 -2.06 -10.87 4.89
N GLN A 162 -2.14 -10.53 6.19
CA GLN A 162 -1.01 -10.73 7.07
C GLN A 162 -0.66 -12.21 7.07
N TYR A 163 0.60 -12.57 7.32
CA TYR A 163 0.95 -13.98 7.46
C TYR A 163 0.20 -14.58 8.66
N PHE A 164 -0.18 -15.82 8.56
CA PHE A 164 -0.97 -16.55 9.56
C PHE A 164 -0.52 -18.00 9.63
N PHE A 165 -0.72 -18.62 10.78
CA PHE A 165 -0.30 -20.00 11.05
C PHE A 165 -1.47 -20.95 11.27
N ASN A 166 -2.64 -20.40 11.62
CA ASN A 166 -3.85 -21.18 11.77
C ASN A 166 -4.60 -21.24 10.43
N ALA A 167 -4.88 -22.44 9.94
CA ALA A 167 -5.58 -22.68 8.68
C ALA A 167 -7.09 -22.93 8.86
N ASP A 168 -7.58 -22.96 10.11
CA ASP A 168 -8.99 -23.25 10.47
C ASP A 168 -9.84 -21.89 10.50
#